data_8d502a141817ad175c5d2c41c2e46222
#
_entry.id   8d502a141817ad175c5d2c41c2e46222
#
_cell.length_a   1.000
_cell.length_b   1.000
_cell.length_c   1.000
_cell.angle_alpha   90.00
_cell.angle_beta   90.00
_cell.angle_gamma   90.00
#
_symmetry.space_group_name_H-M   'P 1'
#
loop_
_entity.id
_entity.type
_entity.pdbx_description
1 polymer ?
#
loop_
_entity_poly.entity_id
_entity_poly.type
_entity_poly.pdbx_seq_one_letter_code
_entity_poly.pdbx_strand_id
1 'polypeptide(L)'
;RAHINPKQQQQQPEQPRDPYGFNGDGMNIPPGATVNDLMKNLNQEYENLGFTEGPSYTGSPQIEPARMAAEKMQKLIHDQLEESRAITILRHVFFEMVLMGTGVLKGPFTDIKEYNSFDTAEDDQGNITNINIKKIKTVPSIEAVSCWDFYPDPNATSIHDCDYVIQRHSYNKQQFEDLAEKPMFDSDAVRECLEEGPNYQTRGFESSLYDRENIQTIYKNRFEVLEYWGIIDRKTADECGLMYEGTSDVISVNVWICGNKVLRMVENPFTPNRIPYLVCPYELNPYQFFGVGVPENMEDSQQVMNGHARMAID
;
A
#
# COMPACT_ATOMS: atom_id res chain seq x y z
N ARG A 1 -38.73 45.48 46.20
CA ARG A 1 -39.24 44.09 46.37
C ARG A 1 -39.77 43.66 45.01
N ALA A 2 -38.95 42.96 44.21
CA ALA A 2 -39.35 42.33 42.94
C ALA A 2 -39.38 40.81 43.14
N HIS A 3 -40.51 40.23 42.84
CA HIS A 3 -40.73 38.79 42.86
C HIS A 3 -39.95 38.11 41.75
N ILE A 4 -39.06 37.20 42.09
CA ILE A 4 -38.35 36.33 41.18
C ILE A 4 -39.14 35.03 41.09
N ASN A 5 -39.59 34.71 39.89
CA ASN A 5 -40.32 33.47 39.54
C ASN A 5 -39.33 32.31 39.27
N PRO A 6 -39.38 31.19 39.98
CA PRO A 6 -38.45 30.10 39.80
C PRO A 6 -39.03 29.04 38.85
N LYS A 7 -38.93 29.23 37.55
CA LYS A 7 -39.07 28.17 36.54
C LYS A 7 -38.33 28.54 35.25
N GLN A 8 -37.02 28.45 35.30
CA GLN A 8 -36.24 28.19 34.09
C GLN A 8 -35.62 26.78 34.22
N GLN A 9 -36.28 25.85 33.58
CA GLN A 9 -35.69 24.55 33.29
C GLN A 9 -34.44 24.74 32.44
N GLN A 10 -33.35 24.23 32.91
CA GLN A 10 -32.09 24.14 32.18
C GLN A 10 -32.32 23.29 30.92
N GLN A 11 -32.30 23.90 29.73
CA GLN A 11 -32.12 23.24 28.49
C GLN A 11 -30.68 22.72 28.44
N GLN A 12 -30.53 21.42 28.43
CA GLN A 12 -29.27 20.77 28.07
C GLN A 12 -28.95 21.07 26.59
N PRO A 13 -27.68 21.30 26.25
CA PRO A 13 -27.30 21.53 24.85
C PRO A 13 -27.58 20.27 24.04
N GLU A 14 -28.30 20.43 22.93
CA GLU A 14 -28.54 19.38 21.93
C GLU A 14 -27.21 18.86 21.41
N GLN A 15 -27.00 17.56 21.55
CA GLN A 15 -25.89 16.87 20.90
C GLN A 15 -26.05 16.91 19.38
N PRO A 16 -24.96 17.05 18.61
CA PRO A 16 -25.04 17.06 17.14
C PRO A 16 -25.63 15.74 16.63
N ARG A 17 -26.63 15.84 15.79
CA ARG A 17 -27.29 14.69 15.16
C ARG A 17 -26.32 13.97 14.23
N ASP A 18 -26.16 12.69 14.46
CA ASP A 18 -25.36 11.79 13.61
C ASP A 18 -25.99 11.77 12.19
N PRO A 19 -25.20 11.99 11.12
CA PRO A 19 -25.74 12.04 9.74
C PRO A 19 -26.31 10.71 9.25
N TYR A 20 -26.15 9.63 9.99
CA TYR A 20 -26.66 8.29 9.67
C TYR A 20 -27.92 7.88 10.47
N GLY A 21 -28.53 8.79 11.24
CA GLY A 21 -29.85 8.55 11.84
C GLY A 21 -29.91 7.55 12.99
N PHE A 22 -28.79 7.15 13.56
CA PHE A 22 -28.77 6.38 14.80
C PHE A 22 -28.98 7.32 15.99
N ASN A 23 -30.23 7.51 16.39
CA ASN A 23 -30.54 8.09 17.68
C ASN A 23 -30.09 7.08 18.75
N GLY A 24 -29.09 7.49 19.54
CA GLY A 24 -28.55 6.69 20.66
C GLY A 24 -29.45 6.58 21.88
N ASP A 25 -30.74 6.37 21.68
CA ASP A 25 -31.62 5.84 22.74
C ASP A 25 -31.34 4.35 22.81
N GLY A 26 -30.42 3.99 23.71
CA GLY A 26 -29.94 2.64 23.88
C GLY A 26 -31.12 1.68 24.00
N MET A 27 -31.18 0.69 23.08
CA MET A 27 -31.97 -0.51 23.31
C MET A 27 -31.56 -1.04 24.68
N ASN A 28 -32.50 -1.02 25.61
CA ASN A 28 -32.31 -1.54 26.95
C ASN A 28 -32.28 -3.08 26.84
N ILE A 29 -31.10 -3.60 26.54
CA ILE A 29 -30.88 -5.03 26.39
C ILE A 29 -30.77 -5.61 27.79
N PRO A 30 -31.73 -6.42 28.28
CA PRO A 30 -31.62 -7.04 29.56
C PRO A 30 -30.41 -8.00 29.58
N PRO A 31 -29.64 -8.05 30.66
CA PRO A 31 -28.50 -8.95 30.75
C PRO A 31 -28.97 -10.39 30.64
N GLY A 32 -28.53 -11.09 29.58
CA GLY A 32 -28.91 -12.48 29.29
C GLY A 32 -29.85 -12.68 28.10
N ALA A 33 -30.22 -11.60 27.40
CA ALA A 33 -31.05 -11.71 26.19
C ALA A 33 -30.29 -12.42 25.06
N THR A 34 -30.92 -13.40 24.44
CA THR A 34 -30.39 -14.10 23.29
C THR A 34 -30.65 -13.30 22.00
N VAL A 35 -29.90 -13.58 20.92
CA VAL A 35 -30.11 -12.97 19.60
C VAL A 35 -31.56 -13.14 19.14
N ASN A 36 -32.22 -14.26 19.49
CA ASN A 36 -33.61 -14.49 19.15
C ASN A 36 -34.57 -13.57 19.90
N ASP A 37 -34.25 -13.15 21.12
CA ASP A 37 -35.07 -12.21 21.89
C ASP A 37 -34.97 -10.79 21.35
N LEU A 38 -33.76 -10.41 20.89
CA LEU A 38 -33.53 -9.15 20.19
C LEU A 38 -34.30 -9.08 18.87
N MET A 39 -34.33 -10.16 18.12
CA MET A 39 -35.06 -10.25 16.85
C MET A 39 -36.57 -10.22 17.03
N LYS A 40 -37.08 -10.80 18.11
CA LYS A 40 -38.54 -10.69 18.44
C LYS A 40 -38.92 -9.26 18.77
N ASN A 41 -38.08 -8.56 19.53
CA ASN A 41 -38.35 -7.16 19.87
C ASN A 41 -38.30 -6.25 18.63
N LEU A 42 -37.32 -6.47 17.73
CA LEU A 42 -37.24 -5.78 16.44
C LEU A 42 -38.47 -6.03 15.56
N ASN A 43 -38.91 -7.26 15.43
CA ASN A 43 -40.14 -7.58 14.65
C ASN A 43 -41.39 -6.95 15.22
N GLN A 44 -41.51 -6.87 16.56
CA GLN A 44 -42.64 -6.24 17.22
C GLN A 44 -42.64 -4.70 17.03
N GLU A 45 -41.45 -4.11 16.94
CA GLU A 45 -41.28 -2.69 16.65
C GLU A 45 -41.61 -2.36 15.17
N TYR A 46 -41.26 -3.26 14.24
CA TYR A 46 -41.64 -3.15 12.81
C TYR A 46 -43.16 -3.29 12.61
N GLU A 47 -43.86 -4.19 13.32
CA GLU A 47 -45.29 -4.31 13.29
C GLU A 47 -45.97 -3.06 13.85
N ASN A 48 -45.44 -2.45 14.90
CA ASN A 48 -45.93 -1.21 15.49
C ASN A 48 -45.75 0.01 14.57
N LEU A 49 -44.78 -0.02 13.65
CA LEU A 49 -44.53 0.98 12.63
C LEU A 49 -45.41 0.79 11.36
N GLY A 50 -46.29 -0.22 11.34
CA GLY A 50 -47.25 -0.47 10.24
C GLY A 50 -46.65 -1.25 9.06
N PHE A 51 -45.49 -1.84 9.20
CA PHE A 51 -44.92 -2.77 8.22
C PHE A 51 -45.47 -4.17 8.47
N THR A 52 -46.22 -4.69 7.52
CA THR A 52 -46.90 -5.99 7.63
C THR A 52 -45.95 -7.22 7.57
N GLU A 53 -44.69 -7.01 7.19
CA GLU A 53 -43.66 -8.04 7.22
C GLU A 53 -42.35 -7.38 7.66
N GLY A 54 -41.94 -7.60 8.92
CA GLY A 54 -40.57 -7.39 9.32
C GLY A 54 -39.62 -8.35 8.55
N PRO A 55 -38.33 -8.06 8.41
CA PRO A 55 -37.42 -9.00 7.78
C PRO A 55 -37.50 -10.33 8.53
N SER A 56 -38.11 -11.33 7.90
CA SER A 56 -38.24 -12.68 8.50
C SER A 56 -36.86 -13.34 8.55
N TYR A 57 -36.12 -13.04 9.60
CA TYR A 57 -34.91 -13.78 9.99
C TYR A 57 -35.31 -15.07 10.76
N THR A 58 -36.20 -15.84 10.19
CA THR A 58 -36.26 -17.26 10.53
C THR A 58 -34.97 -17.84 10.03
N GLY A 59 -34.12 -18.36 10.96
CA GLY A 59 -32.78 -18.90 10.74
C GLY A 59 -32.61 -19.50 9.34
N SER A 60 -32.40 -18.62 8.36
CA SER A 60 -32.56 -19.00 6.98
C SER A 60 -31.30 -19.68 6.53
N PRO A 61 -31.42 -20.76 5.77
CA PRO A 61 -30.28 -21.45 5.16
C PRO A 61 -29.42 -20.53 4.25
N GLN A 62 -29.80 -19.26 4.08
CA GLN A 62 -29.06 -18.24 3.32
C GLN A 62 -27.88 -17.61 4.08
N ILE A 63 -27.89 -17.62 5.43
CA ILE A 63 -26.75 -17.10 6.23
C ILE A 63 -25.59 -18.08 6.19
N GLU A 64 -25.87 -19.36 6.13
CA GLU A 64 -24.84 -20.42 6.14
C GLU A 64 -23.95 -20.41 4.87
N PRO A 65 -24.51 -20.27 3.64
CA PRO A 65 -23.68 -20.07 2.44
C PRO A 65 -22.84 -18.79 2.46
N ALA A 66 -23.35 -17.68 2.98
CA ALA A 66 -22.62 -16.42 3.11
C ALA A 66 -21.47 -16.55 4.12
N ARG A 67 -21.69 -17.23 5.25
CA ARG A 67 -20.67 -17.52 6.25
C ARG A 67 -19.58 -18.43 5.68
N MET A 68 -19.95 -19.52 4.99
CA MET A 68 -19.01 -20.41 4.33
C MET A 68 -18.19 -19.69 3.25
N ALA A 69 -18.80 -18.77 2.50
CA ALA A 69 -18.09 -17.95 1.51
C ALA A 69 -17.09 -17.00 2.18
N ALA A 70 -17.48 -16.37 3.31
CA ALA A 70 -16.60 -15.50 4.08
C ALA A 70 -15.41 -16.27 4.68
N GLU A 71 -15.64 -17.48 5.23
CA GLU A 71 -14.58 -18.34 5.75
C GLU A 71 -13.59 -18.78 4.65
N LYS A 72 -14.10 -19.11 3.45
CA LYS A 72 -13.24 -19.42 2.29
C LYS A 72 -12.43 -18.22 1.84
N MET A 73 -13.03 -17.04 1.80
CA MET A 73 -12.36 -15.79 1.45
C MET A 73 -11.28 -15.44 2.47
N GLN A 74 -11.58 -15.56 3.76
CA GLN A 74 -10.61 -15.34 4.83
C GLN A 74 -9.39 -16.25 4.67
N LYS A 75 -9.62 -17.55 4.41
CA LYS A 75 -8.53 -18.50 4.18
C LYS A 75 -7.70 -18.13 2.95
N LEU A 76 -8.36 -17.77 1.83
CA LEU A 76 -7.68 -17.35 0.62
C LEU A 76 -6.81 -16.11 0.86
N ILE A 77 -7.33 -15.10 1.55
CA ILE A 77 -6.57 -13.89 1.89
C ILE A 77 -5.36 -14.25 2.77
N HIS A 78 -5.55 -15.12 3.75
CA HIS A 78 -4.46 -15.57 4.61
C HIS A 78 -3.36 -16.28 3.83
N ASP A 79 -3.73 -17.21 2.95
CA ASP A 79 -2.79 -17.92 2.07
C ASP A 79 -2.03 -16.94 1.15
N GLN A 80 -2.71 -15.92 0.61
CA GLN A 80 -2.09 -14.88 -0.23
C GLN A 80 -1.11 -14.00 0.55
N LEU A 81 -1.42 -13.66 1.80
CA LEU A 81 -0.53 -12.90 2.68
C LEU A 81 0.72 -13.70 3.06
N GLU A 82 0.60 -15.01 3.25
CA GLU A 82 1.75 -15.89 3.48
C GLU A 82 2.62 -16.01 2.22
N GLU A 83 2.01 -16.25 1.06
CA GLU A 83 2.72 -16.34 -0.24
C GLU A 83 3.48 -15.07 -0.60
N SER A 84 2.90 -13.90 -0.31
CA SER A 84 3.55 -12.59 -0.52
C SER A 84 4.61 -12.27 0.53
N ARG A 85 4.77 -13.08 1.59
CA ARG A 85 5.62 -12.80 2.75
C ARG A 85 5.30 -11.45 3.41
N ALA A 86 4.02 -11.11 3.45
CA ALA A 86 3.53 -9.81 3.90
C ALA A 86 4.07 -9.41 5.27
N ILE A 87 4.12 -10.33 6.25
CA ILE A 87 4.62 -10.05 7.60
C ILE A 87 6.08 -9.58 7.59
N THR A 88 6.92 -10.20 6.76
CA THR A 88 8.34 -9.81 6.65
C THR A 88 8.48 -8.42 6.05
N ILE A 89 7.73 -8.14 4.99
CA ILE A 89 7.75 -6.85 4.30
C ILE A 89 7.22 -5.75 5.21
N LEU A 90 6.09 -5.99 5.90
CA LEU A 90 5.53 -5.04 6.86
C LEU A 90 6.47 -4.72 8.02
N ARG A 91 7.28 -5.69 8.48
CA ARG A 91 8.33 -5.40 9.49
C ARG A 91 9.34 -4.37 9.01
N HIS A 92 9.75 -4.43 7.73
CA HIS A 92 10.64 -3.41 7.15
C HIS A 92 9.94 -2.06 7.06
N VAL A 93 8.69 -2.03 6.59
CA VAL A 93 7.91 -0.79 6.52
C VAL A 93 7.72 -0.16 7.90
N PHE A 94 7.38 -0.93 8.91
CA PHE A 94 7.23 -0.42 10.28
C PHE A 94 8.56 0.02 10.90
N PHE A 95 9.65 -0.66 10.60
CA PHE A 95 10.97 -0.24 11.05
C PHE A 95 11.36 1.12 10.44
N GLU A 96 11.20 1.29 9.13
CA GLU A 96 11.43 2.57 8.47
C GLU A 96 10.47 3.65 8.98
N MET A 97 9.21 3.34 9.20
CA MET A 97 8.22 4.25 9.76
C MET A 97 8.66 4.83 11.11
N VAL A 98 9.16 3.98 12.02
CA VAL A 98 9.64 4.42 13.33
C VAL A 98 10.94 5.22 13.21
N LEU A 99 11.84 4.78 12.34
CA LEU A 99 13.18 5.38 12.18
C LEU A 99 13.13 6.70 11.40
N MET A 100 12.45 6.69 10.25
CA MET A 100 12.43 7.80 9.29
C MET A 100 11.17 8.66 9.36
N GLY A 101 10.20 8.26 10.21
CA GLY A 101 8.92 8.94 10.36
C GLY A 101 7.85 8.51 9.36
N THR A 102 8.18 7.76 8.33
CA THR A 102 7.21 7.33 7.31
C THR A 102 7.58 5.96 6.77
N GLY A 103 6.60 5.08 6.71
CA GLY A 103 6.71 3.79 6.04
C GLY A 103 5.96 3.81 4.72
N VAL A 104 6.54 3.27 3.67
CA VAL A 104 5.96 3.21 2.34
C VAL A 104 5.86 1.76 1.87
N LEU A 105 4.65 1.36 1.49
CA LEU A 105 4.34 0.06 0.93
C LEU A 105 3.82 0.24 -0.49
N LYS A 106 4.35 -0.53 -1.44
CA LYS A 106 3.89 -0.55 -2.83
C LYS A 106 3.09 -1.82 -3.10
N GLY A 107 2.01 -1.70 -3.82
CA GLY A 107 1.18 -2.82 -4.24
C GLY A 107 -0.27 -2.77 -3.74
N PRO A 108 -1.00 -3.91 -3.82
CA PRO A 108 -0.56 -5.22 -4.32
C PRO A 108 -0.46 -5.29 -5.85
N PHE A 109 0.52 -6.04 -6.33
CA PHE A 109 0.70 -6.41 -7.73
C PHE A 109 0.60 -7.93 -7.90
N THR A 110 0.46 -8.37 -9.12
CA THR A 110 0.58 -9.79 -9.46
C THR A 110 1.98 -10.06 -10.00
N ASP A 111 2.65 -11.05 -9.42
CA ASP A 111 3.95 -11.54 -9.87
C ASP A 111 3.81 -12.95 -10.41
N ILE A 112 4.56 -13.26 -11.46
CA ILE A 112 4.56 -14.57 -12.09
C ILE A 112 5.81 -15.33 -11.62
N LYS A 113 5.59 -16.38 -10.83
CA LYS A 113 6.67 -17.23 -10.35
C LYS A 113 6.67 -18.56 -11.07
N GLU A 114 7.82 -18.91 -11.63
CA GLU A 114 8.08 -20.25 -12.14
C GLU A 114 8.65 -21.13 -11.04
N TYR A 115 8.11 -22.30 -10.88
CA TYR A 115 8.64 -23.30 -9.96
C TYR A 115 8.71 -24.68 -10.63
N ASN A 116 9.74 -25.42 -10.25
CA ASN A 116 9.91 -26.78 -10.72
C ASN A 116 9.00 -27.72 -9.93
N SER A 117 8.11 -28.41 -10.61
CA SER A 117 7.29 -29.48 -10.04
C SER A 117 7.81 -30.81 -10.58
N PHE A 118 7.98 -31.77 -9.71
CA PHE A 118 8.33 -33.12 -10.13
C PHE A 118 7.03 -33.92 -10.29
N ASP A 119 6.84 -34.48 -11.47
CA ASP A 119 5.75 -35.39 -11.75
C ASP A 119 6.32 -36.74 -12.19
N THR A 120 5.58 -37.80 -11.93
CA THR A 120 5.98 -39.14 -12.33
C THR A 120 5.31 -39.50 -13.63
N ALA A 121 6.09 -39.74 -14.68
CA ALA A 121 5.58 -40.33 -15.92
C ALA A 121 6.00 -41.77 -16.01
N GLU A 122 5.05 -42.59 -16.43
CA GLU A 122 5.26 -44.01 -16.72
C GLU A 122 5.64 -44.13 -18.22
N ASP A 123 6.80 -44.72 -18.49
CA ASP A 123 7.28 -44.96 -19.84
C ASP A 123 6.53 -46.17 -20.44
N ASP A 124 6.46 -46.30 -21.77
CA ASP A 124 5.80 -47.41 -22.47
C ASP A 124 6.30 -48.80 -22.03
N GLN A 125 7.39 -48.85 -21.28
CA GLN A 125 7.96 -50.08 -20.71
C GLN A 125 7.62 -50.27 -19.20
N GLY A 126 6.76 -49.41 -18.61
CA GLY A 126 6.34 -49.53 -17.22
C GLY A 126 7.37 -48.97 -16.21
N ASN A 127 8.41 -48.26 -16.67
CA ASN A 127 9.38 -47.63 -15.78
C ASN A 127 8.87 -46.22 -15.35
N ILE A 128 8.91 -45.97 -14.05
CA ILE A 128 8.54 -44.67 -13.49
C ILE A 128 9.75 -43.74 -13.59
N THR A 129 9.65 -42.70 -14.40
CA THR A 129 10.65 -41.63 -14.50
C THR A 129 10.12 -40.32 -13.91
N ASN A 130 10.94 -39.66 -13.10
CA ASN A 130 10.62 -38.34 -12.58
C ASN A 130 10.87 -37.29 -13.68
N ILE A 131 9.83 -36.61 -14.10
CA ILE A 131 9.93 -35.52 -15.06
C ILE A 131 9.85 -34.19 -14.30
N ASN A 132 10.78 -33.28 -14.58
CA ASN A 132 10.73 -31.92 -14.08
C ASN A 132 9.81 -31.09 -14.99
N ILE A 133 8.68 -30.63 -14.45
CA ILE A 133 7.73 -29.80 -15.16
C ILE A 133 7.79 -28.40 -14.55
N LYS A 134 8.05 -27.40 -15.40
CA LYS A 134 7.93 -25.99 -14.99
C LYS A 134 6.46 -25.62 -14.88
N LYS A 135 6.02 -25.24 -13.69
CA LYS A 135 4.68 -24.70 -13.44
C LYS A 135 4.77 -23.20 -13.18
N ILE A 136 3.85 -22.47 -13.77
CA ILE A 136 3.73 -21.04 -13.60
C ILE A 136 2.62 -20.77 -12.58
N LYS A 137 2.91 -19.98 -11.56
CA LYS A 137 1.94 -19.55 -10.55
C LYS A 137 1.93 -18.04 -10.46
N THR A 138 0.75 -17.45 -10.57
CA THR A 138 0.53 -16.03 -10.29
C THR A 138 0.33 -15.85 -8.80
N VAL A 139 1.18 -15.04 -8.16
CA VAL A 139 1.15 -14.76 -6.72
C VAL A 139 1.01 -13.26 -6.49
N PRO A 140 0.34 -12.84 -5.41
CA PRO A 140 0.33 -11.44 -5.03
C PRO A 140 1.72 -11.02 -4.57
N SER A 141 2.13 -9.83 -4.93
CA SER A 141 3.41 -9.24 -4.55
C SER A 141 3.18 -7.86 -3.93
N ILE A 142 3.87 -7.59 -2.85
CA ILE A 142 3.96 -6.29 -2.20
C ILE A 142 5.44 -5.97 -1.98
N GLU A 143 5.79 -4.69 -1.94
CA GLU A 143 7.17 -4.23 -1.82
C GLU A 143 7.26 -3.14 -0.75
N ALA A 144 8.25 -3.24 0.15
CA ALA A 144 8.61 -2.14 1.03
C ALA A 144 9.51 -1.18 0.24
N VAL A 145 9.11 0.08 0.18
CA VAL A 145 9.85 1.13 -0.52
C VAL A 145 10.53 2.01 0.50
N SER A 146 11.82 2.21 0.35
CA SER A 146 12.54 3.11 1.24
C SER A 146 12.13 4.56 1.01
N CYS A 147 11.96 5.34 2.10
CA CYS A 147 11.67 6.77 2.03
C CYS A 147 12.73 7.54 1.21
N TRP A 148 13.96 7.03 1.16
CA TRP A 148 15.04 7.63 0.37
C TRP A 148 14.89 7.44 -1.15
N ASP A 149 14.11 6.43 -1.57
CA ASP A 149 13.87 6.11 -2.97
C ASP A 149 12.45 6.49 -3.43
N PHE A 150 11.74 7.19 -2.57
CA PHE A 150 10.36 7.60 -2.79
C PHE A 150 10.24 9.13 -2.86
N TYR A 151 9.79 9.64 -4.00
CA TYR A 151 9.67 11.06 -4.28
C TYR A 151 8.22 11.41 -4.64
N PRO A 152 7.41 11.78 -3.64
CA PRO A 152 6.05 12.26 -3.87
C PRO A 152 6.06 13.69 -4.41
N ASP A 153 4.89 14.14 -4.88
CA ASP A 153 4.66 15.54 -5.24
C ASP A 153 4.98 16.46 -4.02
N PRO A 154 5.87 17.46 -4.19
CA PRO A 154 6.24 18.38 -3.11
C PRO A 154 5.07 19.23 -2.57
N ASN A 155 4.01 19.41 -3.34
CA ASN A 155 2.84 20.20 -2.93
C ASN A 155 1.80 19.37 -2.16
N ALA A 156 1.91 18.05 -2.20
CA ALA A 156 0.97 17.15 -1.53
C ALA A 156 1.33 16.93 -0.06
N THR A 157 0.32 16.79 0.77
CA THR A 157 0.45 16.41 2.19
C THR A 157 0.08 14.94 2.44
N SER A 158 -0.57 14.31 1.48
CA SER A 158 -0.93 12.90 1.54
C SER A 158 -0.82 12.24 0.17
N ILE A 159 -0.75 10.91 0.15
CA ILE A 159 -0.68 10.14 -1.10
C ILE A 159 -1.94 10.35 -1.99
N HIS A 160 -3.07 10.70 -1.38
CA HIS A 160 -4.32 10.91 -2.10
C HIS A 160 -4.37 12.25 -2.84
N ASP A 161 -3.55 13.22 -2.40
CA ASP A 161 -3.46 14.56 -2.97
C ASP A 161 -2.31 14.67 -3.99
N CYS A 162 -1.52 13.60 -4.17
CA CYS A 162 -0.40 13.60 -5.10
C CYS A 162 -0.88 13.52 -6.55
N ASP A 163 -0.41 14.45 -7.37
CA ASP A 163 -0.55 14.37 -8.82
C ASP A 163 0.38 13.30 -9.42
N TYR A 164 1.53 13.10 -8.79
CA TYR A 164 2.49 12.09 -9.20
C TYR A 164 3.36 11.58 -8.05
N VAL A 165 3.95 10.42 -8.27
CA VAL A 165 4.96 9.81 -7.41
C VAL A 165 6.06 9.23 -8.28
N ILE A 166 7.32 9.41 -7.87
CA ILE A 166 8.47 8.79 -8.51
C ILE A 166 9.13 7.84 -7.51
N GLN A 167 9.35 6.61 -7.92
CA GLN A 167 10.17 5.64 -7.21
C GLN A 167 11.49 5.42 -7.95
N ARG A 168 12.58 5.44 -7.22
CA ARG A 168 13.93 5.13 -7.72
C ARG A 168 14.24 3.67 -7.49
N HIS A 169 14.64 2.98 -8.55
CA HIS A 169 15.13 1.61 -8.50
C HIS A 169 16.63 1.57 -8.81
N SER A 170 17.32 0.63 -8.19
CA SER A 170 18.74 0.37 -8.41
C SER A 170 18.92 -1.08 -8.83
N TYR A 171 19.13 -1.32 -10.11
CA TYR A 171 19.30 -2.64 -10.70
C TYR A 171 20.77 -2.98 -10.94
N ASN A 172 21.14 -4.23 -10.73
CA ASN A 172 22.40 -4.75 -11.27
C ASN A 172 22.23 -5.05 -12.78
N LYS A 173 23.32 -5.33 -13.48
CA LYS A 173 23.29 -5.56 -14.93
C LYS A 173 22.32 -6.68 -15.32
N GLN A 174 22.34 -7.81 -14.62
CA GLN A 174 21.48 -8.96 -14.91
C GLN A 174 20.00 -8.61 -14.72
N GLN A 175 19.65 -7.99 -13.59
CA GLN A 175 18.29 -7.55 -13.30
C GLN A 175 17.78 -6.53 -14.32
N PHE A 176 18.67 -5.69 -14.84
CA PHE A 176 18.32 -4.71 -15.85
C PHE A 176 18.13 -5.37 -17.24
N GLU A 177 18.95 -6.37 -17.59
CA GLU A 177 18.75 -7.21 -18.77
C GLU A 177 17.41 -7.97 -18.70
N ASP A 178 17.03 -8.51 -17.53
CA ASP A 178 15.77 -9.21 -17.30
C ASP A 178 14.54 -8.29 -17.53
N LEU A 179 14.68 -6.96 -17.46
CA LEU A 179 13.59 -6.04 -17.79
C LEU A 179 13.22 -6.10 -19.29
N ALA A 180 14.19 -6.36 -20.17
CA ALA A 180 13.93 -6.47 -21.61
C ALA A 180 13.03 -7.67 -21.96
N GLU A 181 13.00 -8.70 -21.10
CA GLU A 181 12.16 -9.89 -21.29
C GLU A 181 10.72 -9.68 -20.79
N LYS A 182 10.50 -8.62 -19.97
CA LYS A 182 9.17 -8.33 -19.45
C LYS A 182 8.26 -7.73 -20.52
N PRO A 183 6.96 -8.07 -20.50
CA PRO A 183 6.00 -7.50 -21.44
C PRO A 183 5.90 -5.99 -21.27
N MET A 184 5.70 -5.29 -22.37
CA MET A 184 5.55 -3.82 -22.42
C MET A 184 6.84 -3.01 -22.18
N PHE A 185 8.00 -3.64 -21.98
CA PHE A 185 9.29 -2.95 -21.97
C PHE A 185 9.88 -2.90 -23.39
N ASP A 186 10.50 -1.78 -23.71
CA ASP A 186 11.24 -1.61 -24.97
C ASP A 186 12.64 -2.25 -24.85
N SER A 187 12.81 -3.39 -25.49
CA SER A 187 14.07 -4.14 -25.47
C SER A 187 15.23 -3.39 -26.12
N ASP A 188 14.93 -2.55 -27.11
CA ASP A 188 15.97 -1.76 -27.80
C ASP A 188 16.45 -0.62 -26.91
N ALA A 189 15.53 0.09 -26.24
CA ALA A 189 15.88 1.11 -25.25
C ALA A 189 16.69 0.53 -24.07
N VAL A 190 16.33 -0.66 -23.58
CA VAL A 190 17.11 -1.34 -22.52
C VAL A 190 18.52 -1.66 -23.01
N ARG A 191 18.67 -2.19 -24.24
CA ARG A 191 19.98 -2.51 -24.82
C ARG A 191 20.86 -1.28 -25.00
N GLU A 192 20.29 -0.19 -25.49
CA GLU A 192 21.02 1.07 -25.62
C GLU A 192 21.49 1.63 -24.27
N CYS A 193 20.66 1.53 -23.21
CA CYS A 193 21.08 1.90 -21.86
C CYS A 193 22.21 1.01 -21.33
N LEU A 194 22.22 -0.28 -21.67
CA LEU A 194 23.31 -1.18 -21.32
C LEU A 194 24.62 -0.83 -22.02
N GLU A 195 24.56 -0.37 -23.27
CA GLU A 195 25.72 0.10 -24.03
C GLU A 195 26.28 1.41 -23.49
N GLU A 196 25.42 2.34 -23.02
CA GLU A 196 25.84 3.58 -22.34
C GLU A 196 26.52 3.32 -21.00
N GLY A 197 26.19 2.21 -20.34
CA GLY A 197 26.79 1.78 -19.08
C GLY A 197 26.05 2.27 -17.83
N PRO A 198 26.57 1.89 -16.65
CA PRO A 198 25.96 2.21 -15.36
C PRO A 198 25.85 3.71 -15.12
N ASN A 199 24.67 4.18 -14.71
CA ASN A 199 24.37 5.60 -14.49
C ASN A 199 24.00 5.92 -13.03
N TYR A 200 24.16 4.97 -12.10
CA TYR A 200 23.81 5.17 -10.69
C TYR A 200 24.64 6.28 -10.05
N GLN A 201 23.96 7.25 -9.47
CA GLN A 201 24.58 8.33 -8.71
C GLN A 201 24.44 8.08 -7.21
N THR A 202 25.56 8.00 -6.51
CA THR A 202 25.61 7.86 -5.06
C THR A 202 25.17 9.17 -4.41
N ARG A 203 24.25 9.10 -3.44
CA ARG A 203 23.80 10.27 -2.68
C ARG A 203 24.85 10.67 -1.63
N GLY A 204 24.79 11.93 -1.18
CA GLY A 204 25.73 12.45 -0.21
C GLY A 204 25.77 11.68 1.10
N PHE A 205 24.59 11.26 1.62
CA PHE A 205 24.54 10.45 2.83
C PHE A 205 25.06 9.01 2.63
N GLU A 206 24.78 8.39 1.47
CA GLU A 206 25.33 7.08 1.10
C GLU A 206 26.85 7.15 1.00
N SER A 207 27.38 8.20 0.35
CA SER A 207 28.82 8.44 0.27
C SER A 207 29.46 8.51 1.66
N SER A 208 28.85 9.24 2.59
CA SER A 208 29.37 9.34 3.96
C SER A 208 29.31 8.03 4.74
N LEU A 209 28.33 7.17 4.49
CA LEU A 209 28.25 5.84 5.08
C LEU A 209 29.32 4.90 4.48
N TYR A 210 29.52 4.95 3.15
CA TYR A 210 30.52 4.12 2.46
C TYR A 210 31.96 4.52 2.79
N ASP A 211 32.21 5.81 2.96
CA ASP A 211 33.54 6.31 3.40
C ASP A 211 33.89 5.81 4.81
N ARG A 212 32.89 5.67 5.70
CA ARG A 212 33.07 5.10 7.04
C ARG A 212 33.43 3.61 7.00
N GLU A 213 32.82 2.86 6.08
CA GLU A 213 32.92 1.40 6.02
C GLU A 213 33.90 0.91 4.96
N ASN A 214 34.54 1.81 4.22
CA ASN A 214 35.45 1.48 3.11
C ASN A 214 34.79 0.66 1.96
N ILE A 215 33.47 0.82 1.77
CA ILE A 215 32.65 0.04 0.82
C ILE A 215 32.51 0.77 -0.52
N GLN A 216 33.56 1.37 -1.03
CA GLN A 216 33.50 2.25 -2.22
C GLN A 216 33.11 1.58 -3.56
N THR A 217 33.00 0.25 -3.61
CA THR A 217 33.00 -0.45 -4.90
C THR A 217 31.66 -1.07 -5.32
N ILE A 218 30.70 -1.21 -4.40
CA ILE A 218 29.51 -2.05 -4.64
C ILE A 218 28.49 -1.38 -5.58
N TYR A 219 28.42 -0.06 -5.62
CA TYR A 219 27.37 0.67 -6.36
C TYR A 219 27.81 1.21 -7.73
N LYS A 220 29.10 1.12 -8.08
CA LYS A 220 29.61 1.69 -9.34
C LYS A 220 29.06 1.02 -10.61
N ASN A 221 28.47 -0.17 -10.49
CA ASN A 221 27.96 -0.95 -11.62
C ASN A 221 26.45 -1.15 -11.53
N ARG A 222 25.69 -0.12 -11.11
CA ARG A 222 24.24 -0.19 -11.05
C ARG A 222 23.57 0.77 -12.01
N PHE A 223 22.41 0.36 -12.48
CA PHE A 223 21.53 1.15 -13.33
C PHE A 223 20.44 1.78 -12.46
N GLU A 224 20.33 3.09 -12.54
CA GLU A 224 19.27 3.84 -11.90
C GLU A 224 18.09 3.93 -12.84
N VAL A 225 16.94 3.46 -12.38
CA VAL A 225 15.68 3.52 -13.11
C VAL A 225 14.66 4.24 -12.26
N LEU A 226 14.01 5.22 -12.86
CA LEU A 226 12.93 5.98 -12.25
C LEU A 226 11.60 5.43 -12.73
N GLU A 227 10.73 5.08 -11.80
CA GLU A 227 9.36 4.67 -12.05
C GLU A 227 8.43 5.80 -11.65
N TYR A 228 7.76 6.37 -12.63
CA TYR A 228 6.80 7.46 -12.47
C TYR A 228 5.37 6.91 -12.48
N TRP A 229 4.58 7.31 -11.52
CA TRP A 229 3.14 7.13 -11.46
C TRP A 229 2.48 8.49 -11.35
N GLY A 230 1.67 8.86 -12.31
CA GLY A 230 1.02 10.16 -12.27
C GLY A 230 0.24 10.46 -13.53
N ILE A 231 -0.05 11.74 -13.69
CA ILE A 231 -0.86 12.27 -14.77
C ILE A 231 0.07 12.95 -15.78
N ILE A 232 -0.19 12.73 -17.07
CA ILE A 232 0.49 13.43 -18.16
C ILE A 232 -0.52 14.01 -19.15
N ASP A 233 -0.09 15.03 -19.86
CA ASP A 233 -0.86 15.60 -20.95
C ASP A 233 -0.95 14.64 -22.14
N ARG A 234 -2.08 14.67 -22.81
CA ARG A 234 -2.34 13.89 -24.03
C ARG A 234 -1.29 14.08 -25.09
N LYS A 235 -0.81 15.32 -25.30
CA LYS A 235 0.22 15.63 -26.29
C LYS A 235 1.52 14.88 -26.04
N THR A 236 1.95 14.83 -24.78
CA THR A 236 3.15 14.09 -24.37
C THR A 236 2.95 12.57 -24.54
N ALA A 237 1.75 12.07 -24.27
CA ALA A 237 1.42 10.66 -24.50
C ALA A 237 1.49 10.29 -25.99
N ASP A 238 0.92 11.13 -26.85
CA ASP A 238 0.94 10.95 -28.31
C ASP A 238 2.37 11.01 -28.88
N GLU A 239 3.21 11.94 -28.39
CA GLU A 239 4.62 12.07 -28.76
C GLU A 239 5.44 10.84 -28.39
N CYS A 240 5.11 10.19 -27.26
CA CYS A 240 5.76 8.96 -26.80
C CYS A 240 5.13 7.69 -27.41
N GLY A 241 4.10 7.83 -28.25
CA GLY A 241 3.46 6.69 -28.93
C GLY A 241 2.61 5.82 -28.02
N LEU A 242 2.09 6.35 -26.90
CA LEU A 242 1.21 5.62 -26.00
C LEU A 242 -0.14 5.37 -26.67
N MET A 243 -0.53 4.09 -26.79
CA MET A 243 -1.89 3.72 -27.17
C MET A 243 -2.79 3.73 -25.93
N TYR A 244 -3.82 4.55 -25.94
CA TYR A 244 -4.79 4.67 -24.85
C TYR A 244 -6.22 4.75 -25.38
N GLU A 245 -7.16 4.31 -24.55
CA GLU A 245 -8.59 4.40 -24.84
C GLU A 245 -9.19 5.58 -24.05
N GLY A 246 -9.68 6.59 -24.76
CA GLY A 246 -10.36 7.71 -24.11
C GLY A 246 -10.22 9.04 -24.86
N THR A 247 -11.03 10.02 -24.44
CA THR A 247 -11.07 11.38 -25.00
C THR A 247 -10.59 12.43 -23.98
N SER A 248 -10.04 12.02 -22.85
CA SER A 248 -9.55 12.93 -21.81
C SER A 248 -8.29 13.66 -22.25
N ASP A 249 -8.14 14.93 -21.86
CA ASP A 249 -6.94 15.72 -22.13
C ASP A 249 -5.75 15.33 -21.26
N VAL A 250 -6.01 14.60 -20.17
CA VAL A 250 -5.02 14.08 -19.21
C VAL A 250 -5.19 12.59 -19.03
N ILE A 251 -4.06 11.89 -18.94
CA ILE A 251 -4.00 10.43 -18.88
C ILE A 251 -3.15 10.03 -17.67
N SER A 252 -3.66 9.10 -16.86
CA SER A 252 -2.89 8.50 -15.77
C SER A 252 -2.01 7.38 -16.31
N VAL A 253 -0.72 7.45 -16.05
CA VAL A 253 0.28 6.55 -16.63
C VAL A 253 1.26 6.01 -15.61
N ASN A 254 1.87 4.89 -15.97
CA ASN A 254 3.10 4.38 -15.36
C ASN A 254 4.21 4.44 -16.40
N VAL A 255 5.29 5.17 -16.09
CA VAL A 255 6.43 5.36 -16.97
C VAL A 255 7.71 4.91 -16.27
N TRP A 256 8.54 4.16 -16.99
CA TRP A 256 9.86 3.72 -16.52
C TRP A 256 10.94 4.37 -17.38
N ILE A 257 11.89 5.04 -16.74
CA ILE A 257 12.91 5.87 -17.42
C ILE A 257 14.29 5.48 -16.89
N CYS A 258 15.24 5.30 -17.78
CA CYS A 258 16.65 5.15 -17.44
C CYS A 258 17.46 6.25 -18.16
N GLY A 259 18.08 7.15 -17.38
CA GLY A 259 18.73 8.33 -17.97
C GLY A 259 17.73 9.19 -18.76
N ASN A 260 17.93 9.28 -20.07
CA ASN A 260 17.06 10.04 -20.98
C ASN A 260 16.16 9.14 -21.84
N LYS A 261 16.09 7.84 -21.56
CA LYS A 261 15.34 6.87 -22.37
C LYS A 261 14.13 6.34 -21.61
N VAL A 262 13.01 6.32 -22.31
CA VAL A 262 11.78 5.68 -21.79
C VAL A 262 11.88 4.19 -22.07
N LEU A 263 11.90 3.38 -21.00
CA LEU A 263 11.95 1.93 -21.11
C LEU A 263 10.56 1.32 -21.24
N ARG A 264 9.57 1.96 -20.63
CA ARG A 264 8.19 1.51 -20.64
C ARG A 264 7.27 2.69 -20.40
N MET A 265 6.14 2.73 -21.11
CA MET A 265 5.05 3.65 -20.86
C MET A 265 3.73 2.94 -21.08
N VAL A 266 2.90 2.93 -20.06
CA VAL A 266 1.59 2.26 -20.09
C VAL A 266 0.56 3.09 -19.35
N GLU A 267 -0.70 2.98 -19.76
CA GLU A 267 -1.82 3.53 -19.01
C GLU A 267 -1.94 2.85 -17.63
N ASN A 268 -2.39 3.59 -16.63
CA ASN A 268 -2.56 3.06 -15.28
C ASN A 268 -3.62 1.95 -15.28
N PRO A 269 -3.26 0.70 -14.90
CA PRO A 269 -4.17 -0.44 -14.96
C PRO A 269 -5.22 -0.45 -13.83
N PHE A 270 -5.11 0.44 -12.86
CA PHE A 270 -6.02 0.46 -11.71
C PHE A 270 -7.29 1.25 -12.01
N THR A 271 -8.45 0.65 -11.69
CA THR A 271 -9.76 1.29 -11.81
C THR A 271 -10.46 1.27 -10.43
N PRO A 272 -10.81 2.43 -9.83
CA PRO A 272 -10.50 3.80 -10.28
C PRO A 272 -8.99 4.08 -10.28
N ASN A 273 -8.57 5.06 -11.09
CA ASN A 273 -7.17 5.47 -11.17
C ASN A 273 -6.64 5.81 -9.78
N ARG A 274 -5.57 5.15 -9.39
CA ARG A 274 -4.90 5.37 -8.11
C ARG A 274 -3.41 5.11 -8.24
N ILE A 275 -2.66 5.80 -7.44
CA ILE A 275 -1.24 5.55 -7.24
C ILE A 275 -1.08 4.34 -6.31
N PRO A 276 -0.38 3.26 -6.71
CA PRO A 276 -0.36 1.99 -5.98
C PRO A 276 0.61 1.99 -4.80
N TYR A 277 0.61 3.05 -4.01
CA TYR A 277 1.41 3.18 -2.80
C TYR A 277 0.50 3.44 -1.60
N LEU A 278 0.84 2.80 -0.48
CA LEU A 278 0.28 3.06 0.83
C LEU A 278 1.37 3.70 1.69
N VAL A 279 1.09 4.90 2.17
CA VAL A 279 2.02 5.67 2.99
C VAL A 279 1.47 5.78 4.40
N CYS A 280 2.29 5.44 5.38
CA CYS A 280 1.92 5.45 6.79
C CYS A 280 2.93 6.30 7.57
N PRO A 281 2.56 7.53 7.99
CA PRO A 281 3.40 8.34 8.86
C PRO A 281 3.37 7.79 10.30
N TYR A 282 4.51 7.87 11.02
CA TYR A 282 4.60 7.52 12.43
C TYR A 282 3.92 8.59 13.29
N GLU A 283 4.38 9.83 13.17
CA GLU A 283 3.71 10.99 13.73
C GLU A 283 3.32 11.93 12.58
N LEU A 284 2.04 12.22 12.47
CA LEU A 284 1.52 13.03 11.37
C LEU A 284 1.97 14.48 11.47
N ASN A 285 2.64 14.96 10.43
CA ASN A 285 2.86 16.38 10.23
C ASN A 285 1.82 16.91 9.22
N PRO A 286 0.87 17.76 9.64
CA PRO A 286 -0.23 18.19 8.76
C PRO A 286 0.21 19.10 7.60
N TYR A 287 1.47 19.56 7.61
CA TYR A 287 2.00 20.51 6.62
C TYR A 287 3.02 19.87 5.66
N GLN A 288 3.38 18.63 5.90
CA GLN A 288 4.39 17.92 5.12
C GLN A 288 3.90 16.52 4.78
N PHE A 289 4.40 16.00 3.67
CA PHE A 289 4.10 14.64 3.25
C PHE A 289 4.69 13.58 4.19
N PHE A 290 5.93 13.78 4.62
CA PHE A 290 6.62 12.87 5.52
C PHE A 290 6.31 13.18 6.97
N GLY A 291 6.07 12.15 7.76
CA GLY A 291 5.88 12.24 9.20
C GLY A 291 7.20 12.36 9.95
N VAL A 292 7.09 12.56 11.25
CA VAL A 292 8.22 12.72 12.18
C VAL A 292 8.54 11.36 12.81
N GLY A 293 9.82 10.98 12.83
CA GLY A 293 10.29 9.73 13.40
C GLY A 293 10.71 9.84 14.88
N VAL A 294 10.92 8.68 15.51
CA VAL A 294 11.37 8.64 16.90
C VAL A 294 12.75 9.31 17.11
N PRO A 295 13.76 9.11 16.24
CA PRO A 295 15.06 9.79 16.39
C PRO A 295 14.95 11.31 16.35
N GLU A 296 14.11 11.86 15.48
CA GLU A 296 13.88 13.29 15.37
C GLU A 296 13.25 13.86 16.65
N ASN A 297 12.22 13.19 17.17
CA ASN A 297 11.58 13.58 18.43
C ASN A 297 12.50 13.48 19.65
N MET A 298 13.51 12.63 19.59
CA MET A 298 14.46 12.42 20.69
C MET A 298 15.75 13.22 20.55
N GLU A 299 15.98 13.93 19.45
CA GLU A 299 17.24 14.62 19.17
C GLU A 299 17.64 15.61 20.27
N ASP A 300 16.75 16.49 20.68
CA ASP A 300 17.01 17.50 21.72
C ASP A 300 17.35 16.85 23.06
N SER A 301 16.59 15.83 23.46
CA SER A 301 16.84 15.08 24.69
C SER A 301 18.21 14.38 24.67
N GLN A 302 18.58 13.81 23.55
CA GLN A 302 19.87 13.15 23.35
C GLN A 302 21.03 14.16 23.41
N GLN A 303 20.86 15.35 22.82
CA GLN A 303 21.88 16.42 22.89
C GLN A 303 22.12 16.88 24.33
N VAL A 304 21.05 17.09 25.12
CA VAL A 304 21.14 17.44 26.53
C VAL A 304 21.83 16.36 27.34
N MET A 305 21.46 15.09 27.15
CA MET A 305 22.13 13.95 27.80
C MET A 305 23.62 13.88 27.46
N ASN A 306 23.98 14.06 26.19
CA ASN A 306 25.37 14.06 25.75
C ASN A 306 26.17 15.24 26.39
N GLY A 307 25.55 16.39 26.51
CA GLY A 307 26.14 17.56 27.21
C GLY A 307 26.42 17.28 28.68
N HIS A 308 25.46 16.71 29.41
CA HIS A 308 25.65 16.30 30.80
C HIS A 308 26.70 15.21 30.97
N ALA A 309 26.72 14.20 30.09
CA ALA A 309 27.74 13.17 30.16
C ALA A 309 29.16 13.73 29.94
N ARG A 310 29.34 14.67 29.02
CA ARG A 310 30.64 15.35 28.81
C ARG A 310 31.06 16.15 30.03
N MET A 311 30.15 16.96 30.60
CA MET A 311 30.45 17.73 31.83
C MET A 311 30.75 16.84 33.04
N ALA A 312 30.30 15.61 33.09
CA ALA A 312 30.60 14.66 34.16
C ALA A 312 31.96 13.96 34.00
N ILE A 313 32.52 13.94 32.79
CA ILE A 313 33.81 13.32 32.48
C ILE A 313 34.95 14.33 32.63
N ASP A 314 34.73 15.61 32.34
CA ASP A 314 35.66 16.73 32.53
C ASP A 314 35.76 17.10 34.02
#